data_078f2ff756df30fb5bb0a03e496db420
#
_entry.id   078f2ff756df30fb5bb0a03e496db420
#
_cell.length_a   1.000
_cell.length_b   1.000
_cell.length_c   1.000
_cell.angle_alpha   90.00
_cell.angle_beta   90.00
_cell.angle_gamma   90.00
#
_symmetry.space_group_name_H-M   'P 1'
#
loop_
_entity.id
_entity.type
_entity.pdbx_description
1 polymer ?
#
loop_
_entity_poly.entity_id
_entity_poly.type
_entity_poly.pdbx_seq_one_letter_code
_entity_poly.pdbx_strand_id
1 'polypeptide(L)'
;MKLAPFTTSVLKEIISDHKADYTKDDLLALYTFTGGVPKYIEQFMDHGCTSMESMVDFMLQPDSSFLTEGQALLIQEFGKKYGNYFSILSAISNGKNTLPEMEAVMGGMSLGGQLKRLEEDYNLVKKKRPILSKEGSQTVRYEVSDMFLRFWFRYFIKYQNYIEIQNFERLADIIKKDYPTFSGLALEMYFRQQMMESKEFADIGSWWQGKNNKDQDEIDIVGLYAEEKKALVAEVKRQSKNF
;
A
#
# COMPACT_ATOMS: atom_id res chain seq x y z
N MET A 1 -0.04 -16.51 -15.42
CA MET A 1 -1.20 -16.44 -14.51
C MET A 1 -0.75 -15.67 -13.27
N LYS A 2 -1.32 -14.50 -12.99
CA LYS A 2 -0.99 -13.74 -11.78
C LYS A 2 -1.73 -14.40 -10.59
N LEU A 3 -1.01 -14.91 -9.60
CA LEU A 3 -1.62 -15.46 -8.39
C LEU A 3 -2.29 -14.33 -7.61
N ALA A 4 -3.51 -14.58 -7.12
CA ALA A 4 -4.18 -13.62 -6.25
C ALA A 4 -3.47 -13.56 -4.87
N PRO A 5 -3.46 -12.40 -4.22
CA PRO A 5 -3.01 -12.31 -2.83
C PRO A 5 -3.83 -13.22 -1.91
N PHE A 6 -3.19 -13.71 -0.86
CA PHE A 6 -3.87 -14.48 0.19
C PHE A 6 -4.88 -13.61 0.95
N THR A 7 -5.94 -14.26 1.44
CA THR A 7 -6.94 -13.62 2.29
C THR A 7 -6.37 -13.28 3.67
N THR A 8 -7.07 -12.40 4.39
CA THR A 8 -6.67 -12.03 5.76
C THR A 8 -6.70 -13.22 6.72
N SER A 9 -7.59 -14.19 6.50
CA SER A 9 -7.64 -15.44 7.26
C SER A 9 -6.41 -16.32 7.01
N VAL A 10 -6.02 -16.51 5.76
CA VAL A 10 -4.84 -17.29 5.38
C VAL A 10 -3.57 -16.65 5.93
N LEU A 11 -3.46 -15.32 5.94
CA LEU A 11 -2.31 -14.64 6.55
C LEU A 11 -2.20 -14.90 8.05
N LYS A 12 -3.33 -14.97 8.77
CA LYS A 12 -3.34 -15.33 10.19
C LYS A 12 -2.89 -16.77 10.43
N GLU A 13 -3.34 -17.70 9.59
CA GLU A 13 -2.92 -19.09 9.65
C GLU A 13 -1.42 -19.22 9.42
N ILE A 14 -0.89 -18.66 8.34
CA ILE A 14 0.54 -18.71 8.01
C ILE A 14 1.40 -18.16 9.14
N ILE A 15 1.10 -16.95 9.66
CA ILE A 15 1.93 -16.39 10.73
C ILE A 15 1.81 -17.19 12.03
N SER A 16 0.64 -17.74 12.33
CA SER A 16 0.42 -18.60 13.50
C SER A 16 1.24 -19.90 13.43
N ASP A 17 1.35 -20.49 12.24
CA ASP A 17 2.14 -21.71 12.01
C ASP A 17 3.64 -21.50 12.21
N HIS A 18 4.14 -20.29 11.90
CA HIS A 18 5.56 -19.94 12.03
C HIS A 18 5.90 -19.32 13.39
N LYS A 19 4.93 -18.70 14.05
CA LYS A 19 5.07 -18.03 15.35
C LYS A 19 3.76 -18.12 16.12
N ALA A 20 3.59 -19.13 16.97
CA ALA A 20 2.34 -19.37 17.69
C ALA A 20 1.90 -18.21 18.62
N ASP A 21 2.87 -17.44 19.13
CA ASP A 21 2.68 -16.26 19.98
C ASP A 21 2.78 -14.92 19.22
N TYR A 22 2.46 -14.93 17.92
CA TYR A 22 2.53 -13.70 17.11
C TYR A 22 1.63 -12.60 17.68
N THR A 23 2.08 -11.39 17.52
CA THR A 23 1.33 -10.19 17.92
C THR A 23 0.52 -9.63 16.76
N LYS A 24 -0.42 -8.73 17.08
CA LYS A 24 -1.17 -7.99 16.05
C LYS A 24 -0.24 -7.14 15.18
N ASP A 25 0.86 -6.65 15.74
CA ASP A 25 1.88 -5.89 15.02
C ASP A 25 2.68 -6.77 14.06
N ASP A 26 2.96 -8.01 14.41
CA ASP A 26 3.62 -8.99 13.51
C ASP A 26 2.73 -9.28 12.29
N LEU A 27 1.44 -9.52 12.50
CA LEU A 27 0.49 -9.72 11.40
C LEU A 27 0.36 -8.48 10.52
N LEU A 28 0.31 -7.29 11.13
CA LEU A 28 0.27 -6.04 10.38
C LEU A 28 1.55 -5.82 9.58
N ALA A 29 2.72 -6.18 10.12
CA ALA A 29 3.99 -6.11 9.40
C ALA A 29 3.99 -7.03 8.18
N LEU A 30 3.58 -8.28 8.35
CA LEU A 30 3.45 -9.23 7.24
C LEU A 30 2.55 -8.67 6.13
N TYR A 31 1.38 -8.16 6.48
CA TYR A 31 0.48 -7.55 5.51
C TYR A 31 1.08 -6.28 4.87
N THR A 32 1.70 -5.41 5.66
CA THR A 32 2.27 -4.14 5.20
C THR A 32 3.36 -4.33 4.15
N PHE A 33 4.22 -5.34 4.32
CA PHE A 33 5.35 -5.58 3.41
C PHE A 33 4.99 -6.49 2.24
N THR A 34 3.96 -7.32 2.37
CA THR A 34 3.63 -8.32 1.33
C THR A 34 2.32 -8.05 0.59
N GLY A 35 1.36 -7.33 1.21
CA GLY A 35 0.02 -7.20 0.66
C GLY A 35 -0.69 -8.55 0.45
N GLY A 36 -0.23 -9.62 1.10
CA GLY A 36 -0.74 -10.96 0.90
C GLY A 36 -0.13 -11.71 -0.30
N VAL A 37 0.87 -11.14 -0.98
CA VAL A 37 1.50 -11.78 -2.16
C VAL A 37 2.31 -13.00 -1.72
N PRO A 38 1.99 -14.22 -2.23
CA PRO A 38 2.61 -15.47 -1.78
C PRO A 38 4.14 -15.46 -1.83
N LYS A 39 4.73 -14.97 -2.92
CA LYS A 39 6.19 -14.88 -3.10
C LYS A 39 6.92 -14.20 -1.94
N TYR A 40 6.41 -13.08 -1.46
CA TYR A 40 7.06 -12.32 -0.39
C TYR A 40 6.84 -12.97 0.98
N ILE A 41 5.65 -13.56 1.17
CA ILE A 41 5.34 -14.29 2.39
C ILE A 41 6.27 -15.51 2.55
N GLU A 42 6.41 -16.31 1.50
CA GLU A 42 7.33 -17.44 1.45
C GLU A 42 8.75 -17.01 1.83
N GLN A 43 9.28 -15.95 1.20
CA GLN A 43 10.62 -15.44 1.50
C GLN A 43 10.80 -15.05 2.97
N PHE A 44 9.81 -14.41 3.60
CA PHE A 44 9.89 -14.08 5.02
C PHE A 44 9.78 -15.31 5.91
N MET A 45 8.84 -16.20 5.63
CA MET A 45 8.57 -17.37 6.45
C MET A 45 9.72 -18.38 6.40
N ASP A 46 10.28 -18.64 5.23
CA ASP A 46 11.44 -19.53 5.04
C ASP A 46 12.70 -19.08 5.79
N HIS A 47 12.80 -17.76 6.06
CA HIS A 47 13.91 -17.18 6.83
C HIS A 47 13.55 -16.86 8.28
N GLY A 48 12.38 -17.30 8.77
CA GLY A 48 11.91 -17.04 10.13
C GLY A 48 11.65 -15.58 10.46
N CYS A 49 11.42 -14.74 9.43
CA CYS A 49 11.16 -13.31 9.60
C CYS A 49 9.68 -13.08 9.91
N THR A 50 9.32 -13.05 11.18
CA THR A 50 7.93 -12.96 11.66
C THR A 50 7.60 -11.65 12.38
N SER A 51 8.54 -10.72 12.52
CA SER A 51 8.33 -9.39 13.10
C SER A 51 8.72 -8.28 12.13
N MET A 52 8.24 -7.05 12.39
CA MET A 52 8.59 -5.88 11.59
C MET A 52 10.12 -5.70 11.50
N GLU A 53 10.80 -5.82 12.62
CA GLU A 53 12.26 -5.67 12.71
C GLU A 53 12.97 -6.72 11.87
N SER A 54 12.64 -8.01 12.04
CA SER A 54 13.28 -9.10 11.30
C SER A 54 13.01 -9.01 9.79
N MET A 55 11.80 -8.60 9.38
CA MET A 55 11.48 -8.40 7.97
C MET A 55 12.26 -7.24 7.36
N VAL A 56 12.38 -6.10 8.07
CA VAL A 56 13.19 -4.95 7.60
C VAL A 56 14.67 -5.34 7.50
N ASP A 57 15.21 -5.98 8.51
CA ASP A 57 16.61 -6.38 8.53
C ASP A 57 16.94 -7.42 7.42
N PHE A 58 16.00 -8.31 7.12
CA PHE A 58 16.12 -9.26 6.00
C PHE A 58 16.06 -8.56 4.62
N MET A 59 15.15 -7.61 4.43
CA MET A 59 15.06 -6.87 3.17
C MET A 59 16.29 -6.00 2.89
N LEU A 60 17.01 -5.57 3.91
CA LEU A 60 18.18 -4.68 3.81
C LEU A 60 19.53 -5.41 3.83
N GLN A 61 19.55 -6.72 3.62
CA GLN A 61 20.81 -7.43 3.43
C GLN A 61 21.46 -7.03 2.08
N PRO A 62 22.79 -7.01 1.97
CA PRO A 62 23.51 -6.53 0.78
C PRO A 62 23.05 -7.18 -0.53
N ASP A 63 22.75 -8.48 -0.51
CA ASP A 63 22.36 -9.26 -1.69
C ASP A 63 20.84 -9.55 -1.72
N SER A 64 20.05 -8.81 -0.95
CA SER A 64 18.61 -9.02 -0.88
C SER A 64 17.94 -8.73 -2.23
N SER A 65 17.18 -9.69 -2.72
CA SER A 65 16.36 -9.53 -3.94
C SER A 65 15.34 -8.41 -3.83
N PHE A 66 14.90 -8.08 -2.61
CA PHE A 66 13.95 -6.98 -2.36
C PHE A 66 14.47 -5.61 -2.82
N LEU A 67 15.78 -5.37 -2.75
CA LEU A 67 16.36 -4.09 -3.15
C LEU A 67 16.13 -3.76 -4.63
N THR A 68 16.12 -4.79 -5.49
CA THR A 68 15.95 -4.65 -6.95
C THR A 68 14.58 -5.11 -7.45
N GLU A 69 13.77 -5.75 -6.61
CA GLU A 69 12.49 -6.37 -7.00
C GLU A 69 11.52 -5.37 -7.63
N GLY A 70 11.37 -4.18 -7.05
CA GLY A 70 10.48 -3.17 -7.60
C GLY A 70 10.87 -2.73 -9.01
N GLN A 71 12.16 -2.59 -9.28
CA GLN A 71 12.65 -2.29 -10.62
C GLN A 71 12.41 -3.44 -11.58
N ALA A 72 12.65 -4.67 -11.14
CA ALA A 72 12.40 -5.88 -11.95
C ALA A 72 10.93 -6.00 -12.34
N LEU A 73 10.01 -5.76 -11.40
CA LEU A 73 8.56 -5.74 -11.67
C LEU A 73 8.19 -4.68 -12.71
N LEU A 74 8.72 -3.46 -12.59
CA LEU A 74 8.41 -2.39 -13.53
C LEU A 74 8.98 -2.66 -14.93
N ILE A 75 10.18 -3.25 -15.03
CA ILE A 75 10.77 -3.64 -16.31
C ILE A 75 9.94 -4.78 -16.94
N GLN A 76 9.50 -5.74 -16.14
CA GLN A 76 8.65 -6.83 -16.61
C GLN A 76 7.31 -6.34 -17.17
N GLU A 77 6.67 -5.38 -16.51
CA GLU A 77 5.36 -4.85 -16.91
C GLU A 77 5.45 -3.85 -18.07
N PHE A 78 6.44 -2.95 -18.08
CA PHE A 78 6.52 -1.82 -19.04
C PHE A 78 7.65 -1.94 -20.05
N GLY A 79 8.55 -2.91 -19.92
CA GLY A 79 9.78 -2.97 -20.69
C GLY A 79 10.72 -1.79 -20.38
N LYS A 80 11.64 -1.50 -21.30
CA LYS A 80 12.68 -0.47 -21.09
C LYS A 80 12.15 0.99 -21.05
N LYS A 81 10.87 1.23 -21.39
CA LYS A 81 10.26 2.57 -21.44
C LYS A 81 9.44 2.92 -20.18
N TYR A 82 9.82 2.39 -19.04
CA TYR A 82 9.06 2.54 -17.80
C TYR A 82 9.16 3.93 -17.13
N GLY A 83 10.04 4.83 -17.58
CA GLY A 83 10.39 6.08 -16.89
C GLY A 83 9.21 6.94 -16.47
N ASN A 84 8.24 7.22 -17.35
CA ASN A 84 7.07 8.03 -17.00
C ASN A 84 6.17 7.32 -15.98
N TYR A 85 5.97 6.02 -16.11
CA TYR A 85 5.20 5.23 -15.16
C TYR A 85 5.86 5.15 -13.80
N PHE A 86 7.19 5.02 -13.77
CA PHE A 86 8.00 5.09 -12.57
C PHE A 86 7.77 6.40 -11.82
N SER A 87 7.86 7.53 -12.51
CA SER A 87 7.68 8.85 -11.90
C SER A 87 6.26 9.05 -11.34
N ILE A 88 5.23 8.56 -12.03
CA ILE A 88 3.84 8.59 -11.56
C ILE A 88 3.67 7.75 -10.29
N LEU A 89 4.15 6.49 -10.31
CA LEU A 89 4.06 5.59 -9.16
C LEU A 89 4.84 6.13 -7.95
N SER A 90 6.01 6.72 -8.20
CA SER A 90 6.79 7.41 -7.17
C SER A 90 6.05 8.60 -6.57
N ALA A 91 5.42 9.43 -7.39
CA ALA A 91 4.63 10.58 -6.93
C ALA A 91 3.46 10.13 -6.03
N ILE A 92 2.68 9.13 -6.47
CA ILE A 92 1.56 8.57 -5.70
C ILE A 92 2.06 8.02 -4.36
N SER A 93 3.14 7.23 -4.37
CA SER A 93 3.72 6.61 -3.16
C SER A 93 4.28 7.62 -2.17
N ASN A 94 4.61 8.83 -2.63
CA ASN A 94 5.05 9.96 -1.81
C ASN A 94 3.92 10.96 -1.48
N GLY A 95 2.64 10.56 -1.62
CA GLY A 95 1.48 11.33 -1.20
C GLY A 95 0.95 12.35 -2.21
N LYS A 96 1.51 12.39 -3.44
CA LYS A 96 0.96 13.20 -4.55
C LYS A 96 -0.06 12.36 -5.32
N ASN A 97 -1.26 12.25 -4.77
CA ASN A 97 -2.23 11.24 -5.20
C ASN A 97 -3.43 11.81 -5.99
N THR A 98 -3.44 13.09 -6.29
CA THR A 98 -4.43 13.71 -7.20
C THR A 98 -3.81 14.05 -8.54
N LEU A 99 -4.61 14.05 -9.62
CA LEU A 99 -4.12 14.37 -10.96
C LEU A 99 -3.38 15.72 -11.01
N PRO A 100 -3.91 16.84 -10.47
CA PRO A 100 -3.20 18.12 -10.50
C PRO A 100 -1.86 18.09 -9.74
N GLU A 101 -1.77 17.38 -8.62
CA GLU A 101 -0.51 17.26 -7.86
C GLU A 101 0.54 16.49 -8.62
N MET A 102 0.16 15.40 -9.29
CA MET A 102 1.07 14.60 -10.11
C MET A 102 1.54 15.39 -11.34
N GLU A 103 0.61 16.04 -12.05
CA GLU A 103 0.94 16.89 -13.22
C GLU A 103 1.88 18.02 -12.84
N ALA A 104 1.66 18.66 -11.68
CA ALA A 104 2.59 19.71 -11.19
C ALA A 104 4.01 19.19 -10.94
N VAL A 105 4.15 18.01 -10.34
CA VAL A 105 5.46 17.37 -10.11
C VAL A 105 6.12 16.95 -11.42
N MET A 106 5.32 16.61 -12.44
CA MET A 106 5.77 16.18 -13.76
C MET A 106 5.93 17.34 -14.77
N GLY A 107 6.05 18.58 -14.27
CA GLY A 107 6.29 19.76 -15.11
C GLY A 107 5.11 20.18 -15.97
N GLY A 108 3.88 19.88 -15.54
CA GLY A 108 2.63 20.23 -16.25
C GLY A 108 2.26 19.26 -17.38
N MET A 109 2.91 18.10 -17.44
CA MET A 109 2.59 17.06 -18.43
C MET A 109 1.20 16.45 -18.13
N SER A 110 0.35 16.33 -19.14
CA SER A 110 -0.94 15.63 -19.00
C SER A 110 -0.76 14.13 -18.77
N LEU A 111 -1.31 13.62 -17.69
CA LEU A 111 -1.09 12.23 -17.22
C LEU A 111 -2.31 11.32 -17.39
N GLY A 112 -3.44 11.82 -17.88
CA GLY A 112 -4.68 11.06 -17.94
C GLY A 112 -4.57 9.73 -18.68
N GLY A 113 -3.85 9.69 -19.80
CA GLY A 113 -3.64 8.48 -20.59
C GLY A 113 -2.75 7.45 -19.87
N GLN A 114 -1.70 7.89 -19.20
CA GLN A 114 -0.78 7.03 -18.44
C GLN A 114 -1.48 6.43 -17.20
N LEU A 115 -2.23 7.27 -16.48
CA LEU A 115 -3.00 6.80 -15.32
C LEU A 115 -4.06 5.79 -15.71
N LYS A 116 -4.76 6.01 -16.83
CA LYS A 116 -5.72 5.04 -17.35
C LYS A 116 -5.07 3.70 -17.64
N ARG A 117 -3.90 3.68 -18.28
CA ARG A 117 -3.15 2.43 -18.53
C ARG A 117 -2.68 1.77 -17.24
N LEU A 118 -2.17 2.55 -16.28
CA LEU A 118 -1.76 2.03 -14.97
C LEU A 118 -2.92 1.37 -14.21
N GLU A 119 -4.14 1.88 -14.40
CA GLU A 119 -5.36 1.34 -13.80
C GLU A 119 -5.89 0.12 -14.58
N GLU A 120 -6.14 0.25 -15.90
CA GLU A 120 -6.89 -0.71 -16.69
C GLU A 120 -6.01 -1.83 -17.25
N ASP A 121 -4.82 -1.50 -17.77
CA ASP A 121 -3.96 -2.47 -18.45
C ASP A 121 -3.01 -3.18 -17.47
N TYR A 122 -2.45 -2.45 -16.50
CA TYR A 122 -1.42 -2.95 -15.60
C TYR A 122 -1.93 -3.30 -14.19
N ASN A 123 -3.08 -2.76 -13.78
CA ASN A 123 -3.64 -2.93 -12.42
C ASN A 123 -2.68 -2.52 -11.29
N LEU A 124 -1.78 -1.57 -11.56
CA LEU A 124 -0.79 -1.07 -10.59
C LEU A 124 -1.28 0.16 -9.81
N VAL A 125 -2.34 0.80 -10.30
CA VAL A 125 -2.96 1.96 -9.67
C VAL A 125 -4.46 1.72 -9.56
N LYS A 126 -5.04 2.13 -8.43
CA LYS A 126 -6.48 2.19 -8.22
C LYS A 126 -6.93 3.64 -8.17
N LYS A 127 -7.95 3.94 -8.95
CA LYS A 127 -8.65 5.22 -8.90
C LYS A 127 -9.75 5.15 -7.85
N LYS A 128 -9.64 5.96 -6.80
CA LYS A 128 -10.61 6.02 -5.71
C LYS A 128 -11.49 7.25 -5.82
N ARG A 129 -12.75 7.07 -5.54
CA ARG A 129 -13.73 8.15 -5.34
C ARG A 129 -14.34 8.01 -3.95
N PRO A 130 -14.81 9.11 -3.34
CA PRO A 130 -15.59 9.00 -2.12
C PRO A 130 -16.81 8.10 -2.38
N ILE A 131 -17.07 7.18 -1.45
CA ILE A 131 -18.28 6.35 -1.53
C ILE A 131 -19.51 7.26 -1.58
N LEU A 132 -20.57 6.87 -2.29
CA LEU A 132 -21.77 7.66 -2.53
C LEU A 132 -21.54 8.96 -3.35
N SER A 133 -20.34 9.16 -3.92
CA SER A 133 -20.11 10.29 -4.81
C SER A 133 -20.94 10.16 -6.09
N LYS A 134 -21.40 11.31 -6.62
CA LYS A 134 -22.10 11.32 -7.90
C LYS A 134 -21.20 10.80 -9.02
N GLU A 135 -21.81 10.14 -10.00
CA GLU A 135 -21.12 9.71 -11.20
C GLU A 135 -20.50 10.95 -11.91
N GLY A 136 -19.24 10.82 -12.35
CA GLY A 136 -18.50 11.95 -12.93
C GLY A 136 -17.83 12.90 -11.93
N SER A 137 -17.94 12.67 -10.61
CA SER A 137 -17.23 13.45 -9.60
C SER A 137 -15.72 13.50 -9.89
N GLN A 138 -15.15 14.71 -9.86
CA GLN A 138 -13.71 14.93 -10.06
C GLN A 138 -12.91 14.81 -8.76
N THR A 139 -13.56 14.53 -7.64
CA THR A 139 -12.89 14.29 -6.34
C THR A 139 -12.26 12.90 -6.36
N VAL A 140 -11.14 12.77 -7.03
CA VAL A 140 -10.47 11.49 -7.29
C VAL A 140 -9.10 11.50 -6.63
N ARG A 141 -8.77 10.37 -5.98
CA ARG A 141 -7.42 10.04 -5.52
C ARG A 141 -6.93 8.78 -6.21
N TYR A 142 -5.64 8.68 -6.42
CA TYR A 142 -4.97 7.51 -6.98
C TYR A 142 -4.12 6.83 -5.92
N GLU A 143 -4.08 5.52 -5.94
CA GLU A 143 -3.36 4.70 -4.98
C GLU A 143 -2.61 3.59 -5.70
N VAL A 144 -1.35 3.36 -5.35
CA VAL A 144 -0.61 2.20 -5.84
C VAL A 144 -1.25 0.94 -5.25
N SER A 145 -1.60 -0.02 -6.10
CA SER A 145 -2.34 -1.22 -5.68
C SER A 145 -1.48 -2.22 -4.92
N ASP A 146 -0.20 -2.29 -5.26
CA ASP A 146 0.76 -3.24 -4.70
C ASP A 146 1.42 -2.65 -3.45
N MET A 147 1.30 -3.35 -2.32
CA MET A 147 1.83 -2.89 -1.03
C MET A 147 3.36 -2.90 -1.01
N PHE A 148 3.99 -3.90 -1.63
CA PHE A 148 5.45 -3.95 -1.71
C PHE A 148 6.00 -2.80 -2.55
N LEU A 149 5.38 -2.49 -3.71
CA LEU A 149 5.79 -1.34 -4.52
C LEU A 149 5.62 -0.01 -3.77
N ARG A 150 4.57 0.16 -2.96
CA ARG A 150 4.42 1.35 -2.10
C ARG A 150 5.58 1.48 -1.13
N PHE A 151 5.95 0.38 -0.47
CA PHE A 151 7.09 0.33 0.44
C PHE A 151 8.39 0.64 -0.31
N TRP A 152 8.61 -0.01 -1.45
CA TRP A 152 9.80 0.12 -2.27
C TRP A 152 10.04 1.57 -2.74
N PHE A 153 9.01 2.24 -3.26
CA PHE A 153 9.10 3.66 -3.66
C PHE A 153 9.33 4.59 -2.46
N ARG A 154 8.66 4.34 -1.33
CA ARG A 154 8.76 5.20 -0.16
C ARG A 154 10.14 5.15 0.49
N TYR A 155 10.78 3.99 0.50
CA TYR A 155 12.02 3.80 1.23
C TYR A 155 13.20 3.52 0.32
N PHE A 156 13.12 2.57 -0.59
CA PHE A 156 14.28 2.18 -1.37
C PHE A 156 14.60 3.21 -2.46
N ILE A 157 13.62 3.73 -3.15
CA ILE A 157 13.85 4.78 -4.15
C ILE A 157 14.17 6.11 -3.50
N LYS A 158 13.39 6.51 -2.50
CA LYS A 158 13.60 7.81 -1.83
C LYS A 158 14.96 7.91 -1.16
N TYR A 159 15.48 6.81 -0.67
CA TYR A 159 16.75 6.73 0.07
C TYR A 159 17.80 5.87 -0.65
N GLN A 160 17.73 5.81 -1.97
CA GLN A 160 18.63 5.01 -2.82
C GLN A 160 20.12 5.30 -2.52
N ASN A 161 20.47 6.53 -2.15
CA ASN A 161 21.82 6.88 -1.75
C ASN A 161 22.37 6.04 -0.60
N TYR A 162 21.54 5.65 0.38
CA TYR A 162 22.00 4.76 1.47
C TYR A 162 22.21 3.33 0.98
N ILE A 163 21.43 2.88 0.01
CA ILE A 163 21.59 1.55 -0.60
C ILE A 163 22.90 1.52 -1.41
N GLU A 164 23.18 2.56 -2.21
CA GLU A 164 24.39 2.67 -3.04
C GLU A 164 25.69 2.66 -2.22
N ILE A 165 25.68 3.29 -1.05
CA ILE A 165 26.83 3.30 -0.13
C ILE A 165 26.77 2.18 0.92
N GLN A 166 25.80 1.26 0.80
CA GLN A 166 25.57 0.12 1.71
C GLN A 166 25.37 0.51 3.19
N ASN A 167 24.83 1.70 3.45
CA ASN A 167 24.49 2.13 4.81
C ASN A 167 23.09 1.63 5.21
N PHE A 168 22.93 0.31 5.24
CA PHE A 168 21.66 -0.37 5.51
C PHE A 168 21.15 -0.14 6.93
N GLU A 169 22.05 -0.02 7.89
CA GLU A 169 21.71 0.27 9.30
C GLU A 169 20.95 1.61 9.40
N ARG A 170 21.46 2.65 8.76
CA ARG A 170 20.80 3.97 8.75
C ARG A 170 19.44 3.91 8.05
N LEU A 171 19.34 3.17 6.96
CA LEU A 171 18.08 2.98 6.25
C LEU A 171 17.07 2.20 7.10
N ALA A 172 17.50 1.17 7.82
CA ALA A 172 16.68 0.43 8.78
C ALA A 172 16.09 1.34 9.87
N ASP A 173 16.91 2.22 10.46
CA ASP A 173 16.46 3.20 11.44
C ASP A 173 15.36 4.13 10.89
N ILE A 174 15.55 4.61 9.65
CA ILE A 174 14.57 5.48 8.98
C ILE A 174 13.24 4.72 8.79
N ILE A 175 13.30 3.48 8.31
CA ILE A 175 12.12 2.65 8.09
C ILE A 175 11.41 2.36 9.42
N LYS A 176 12.14 1.88 10.43
CA LYS A 176 11.59 1.54 11.75
C LYS A 176 10.93 2.74 12.42
N LYS A 177 11.52 3.91 12.30
CA LYS A 177 10.97 5.16 12.85
C LYS A 177 9.69 5.63 12.14
N ASP A 178 9.61 5.50 10.81
CA ASP A 178 8.46 5.94 10.01
C ASP A 178 7.38 4.85 9.89
N TYR A 179 7.68 3.62 10.23
CA TYR A 179 6.79 2.47 10.10
C TYR A 179 5.42 2.67 10.75
N PRO A 180 5.28 3.28 11.96
CA PRO A 180 3.95 3.56 12.53
C PRO A 180 3.06 4.39 11.61
N THR A 181 3.62 5.38 10.94
CA THR A 181 2.90 6.23 9.97
C THR A 181 2.57 5.46 8.70
N PHE A 182 3.55 4.74 8.14
CA PHE A 182 3.37 3.99 6.90
C PHE A 182 2.34 2.86 7.05
N SER A 183 2.42 2.11 8.15
CA SER A 183 1.51 0.99 8.41
C SER A 183 0.10 1.40 8.80
N GLY A 184 -0.16 2.67 9.11
CA GLY A 184 -1.52 3.19 9.34
C GLY A 184 -2.41 2.93 8.11
N LEU A 185 -1.92 3.30 6.92
CA LEU A 185 -2.63 3.05 5.67
C LEU A 185 -2.78 1.54 5.38
N ALA A 186 -1.76 0.74 5.70
CA ALA A 186 -1.85 -0.72 5.56
C ALA A 186 -2.93 -1.30 6.47
N LEU A 187 -3.09 -0.76 7.67
CA LEU A 187 -4.14 -1.17 8.61
C LEU A 187 -5.54 -0.87 8.07
N GLU A 188 -5.75 0.31 7.48
CA GLU A 188 -7.03 0.62 6.80
C GLU A 188 -7.31 -0.36 5.66
N MET A 189 -6.30 -0.64 4.83
CA MET A 189 -6.42 -1.59 3.72
C MET A 189 -6.71 -3.02 4.21
N TYR A 190 -6.08 -3.43 5.29
CA TYR A 190 -6.30 -4.73 5.92
C TYR A 190 -7.75 -4.89 6.38
N PHE A 191 -8.29 -3.92 7.12
CA PHE A 191 -9.68 -3.98 7.57
C PHE A 191 -10.67 -3.90 6.41
N ARG A 192 -10.40 -3.07 5.41
CA ARG A 192 -11.23 -2.99 4.20
C ARG A 192 -11.25 -4.32 3.44
N GLN A 193 -10.10 -4.98 3.32
CA GLN A 193 -10.02 -6.31 2.73
C GLN A 193 -10.80 -7.34 3.55
N GLN A 194 -10.67 -7.34 4.88
CA GLN A 194 -11.41 -8.23 5.76
C GLN A 194 -12.94 -8.03 5.62
N MET A 195 -13.40 -6.79 5.51
CA MET A 195 -14.81 -6.49 5.24
C MET A 195 -15.27 -6.98 3.86
N MET A 196 -14.44 -6.86 2.82
CA MET A 196 -14.77 -7.42 1.50
C MET A 196 -14.84 -8.96 1.54
N GLU A 197 -13.99 -9.59 2.31
CA GLU A 197 -13.96 -11.05 2.48
C GLU A 197 -15.18 -11.57 3.24
N SER A 198 -15.78 -10.77 4.14
CA SER A 198 -17.02 -11.17 4.88
C SER A 198 -18.24 -11.29 3.97
N LYS A 199 -18.25 -10.59 2.82
CA LYS A 199 -19.37 -10.53 1.86
C LYS A 199 -20.70 -9.98 2.43
N GLU A 200 -20.64 -9.28 3.55
CA GLU A 200 -21.81 -8.68 4.19
C GLU A 200 -22.22 -7.34 3.55
N PHE A 201 -21.31 -6.71 2.81
CA PHE A 201 -21.47 -5.36 2.28
C PHE A 201 -21.69 -5.37 0.77
N ALA A 202 -22.61 -4.54 0.29
CA ALA A 202 -22.83 -4.29 -1.13
C ALA A 202 -21.73 -3.37 -1.72
N ASP A 203 -21.23 -2.44 -0.91
CA ASP A 203 -20.15 -1.52 -1.31
C ASP A 203 -19.30 -1.17 -0.09
N ILE A 204 -17.99 -1.00 -0.32
CA ILE A 204 -17.01 -0.63 0.71
C ILE A 204 -16.07 0.42 0.14
N GLY A 205 -16.02 1.58 0.77
CA GLY A 205 -15.17 2.69 0.34
C GLY A 205 -14.67 3.54 1.49
N SER A 206 -14.11 4.68 1.15
CA SER A 206 -13.82 5.78 2.06
C SER A 206 -14.66 6.99 1.64
N TRP A 207 -14.85 7.91 2.54
CA TRP A 207 -15.50 9.16 2.22
C TRP A 207 -14.58 10.33 2.59
N TRP A 208 -14.53 11.35 1.74
CA TRP A 208 -13.79 12.59 1.99
C TRP A 208 -14.42 13.75 1.26
N GLN A 209 -14.27 14.93 1.79
CA GLN A 209 -14.73 16.18 1.16
C GLN A 209 -13.78 16.63 0.06
N GLY A 210 -14.31 17.32 -0.94
CA GLY A 210 -13.50 17.98 -1.98
C GLY A 210 -12.66 19.12 -1.39
N LYS A 211 -11.51 19.43 -2.03
CA LYS A 211 -10.50 20.42 -1.57
C LYS A 211 -11.01 21.86 -1.33
N ASN A 212 -12.25 22.18 -1.63
CA ASN A 212 -12.79 23.54 -1.49
C ASN A 212 -13.26 23.90 -0.07
N ASN A 213 -13.24 22.97 0.87
CA ASN A 213 -13.59 23.21 2.26
C ASN A 213 -12.35 23.36 3.13
N LYS A 214 -12.36 24.32 4.06
CA LYS A 214 -11.24 24.58 4.98
C LYS A 214 -10.99 23.43 5.96
N ASP A 215 -12.05 22.72 6.32
CA ASP A 215 -12.01 21.52 7.15
C ASP A 215 -12.24 20.31 6.21
N GLN A 216 -11.22 19.48 6.06
CA GLN A 216 -11.31 18.27 5.24
C GLN A 216 -11.71 17.10 6.15
N ASP A 217 -13.01 16.88 6.28
CA ASP A 217 -13.50 15.67 6.93
C ASP A 217 -13.22 14.45 6.04
N GLU A 218 -12.76 13.39 6.64
CA GLU A 218 -12.49 12.10 6.00
C GLU A 218 -12.99 10.97 6.91
N ILE A 219 -13.55 9.94 6.29
CA ILE A 219 -13.94 8.70 6.95
C ILE A 219 -13.17 7.57 6.28
N ASP A 220 -12.37 6.86 7.05
CA ASP A 220 -11.45 5.84 6.55
C ASP A 220 -12.18 4.68 5.89
N ILE A 221 -13.24 4.17 6.52
CA ILE A 221 -14.02 3.05 6.00
C ILE A 221 -15.50 3.31 6.16
N VAL A 222 -16.24 3.14 5.05
CA VAL A 222 -17.70 3.11 5.02
C VAL A 222 -18.11 1.81 4.31
N GLY A 223 -18.89 0.96 4.98
CA GLY A 223 -19.48 -0.25 4.42
C GLY A 223 -20.99 -0.12 4.32
N LEU A 224 -21.55 -0.29 3.12
CA LEU A 224 -22.99 -0.28 2.89
C LEU A 224 -23.52 -1.72 2.89
N TYR A 225 -24.43 -2.06 3.80
CA TYR A 225 -25.02 -3.39 3.84
C TYR A 225 -25.92 -3.65 2.63
N ALA A 226 -25.91 -4.90 2.14
CA ALA A 226 -26.62 -5.25 0.91
C ALA A 226 -28.15 -5.18 1.04
N GLU A 227 -28.69 -5.58 2.20
CA GLU A 227 -30.12 -5.77 2.40
C GLU A 227 -30.75 -4.74 3.35
N GLU A 228 -29.95 -3.87 3.96
CA GLU A 228 -30.41 -2.93 4.97
C GLU A 228 -30.07 -1.49 4.61
N LYS A 229 -30.95 -0.55 4.96
CA LYS A 229 -30.64 0.89 4.89
C LYS A 229 -29.70 1.31 6.03
N LYS A 230 -28.62 0.54 6.22
CA LYS A 230 -27.62 0.75 7.25
C LYS A 230 -26.23 0.87 6.62
N ALA A 231 -25.37 1.61 7.27
CA ALA A 231 -23.95 1.71 6.94
C ALA A 231 -23.11 1.49 8.20
N LEU A 232 -21.99 0.81 8.03
CA LEU A 232 -20.91 0.78 9.00
C LEU A 232 -19.98 1.96 8.67
N VAL A 233 -19.63 2.75 9.68
CA VAL A 233 -18.66 3.84 9.59
C VAL A 233 -17.56 3.55 10.58
N ALA A 234 -16.31 3.54 10.12
CA ALA A 234 -15.17 3.27 10.97
C ALA A 234 -14.01 4.23 10.67
N GLU A 235 -13.34 4.63 11.75
CA GLU A 235 -12.06 5.32 11.72
C GLU A 235 -10.97 4.34 12.18
N VAL A 236 -9.86 4.28 11.44
CA VAL A 236 -8.78 3.34 11.70
C VAL A 236 -7.57 4.10 12.20
N LYS A 237 -7.24 3.92 13.48
CA LYS A 237 -6.06 4.56 14.08
C LYS A 237 -5.09 3.52 14.59
N ARG A 238 -3.84 3.63 14.17
CA ARG A 238 -2.75 2.95 14.83
C ARG A 238 -2.31 3.78 16.02
N GLN A 239 -2.79 3.41 17.21
CA GLN A 239 -2.28 4.03 18.44
C GLN A 239 -0.94 3.38 18.80
N SER A 240 0.14 4.17 18.80
CA SER A 240 1.27 3.85 19.66
C SER A 240 0.77 4.06 21.10
N LYS A 241 0.75 2.99 21.90
CA LYS A 241 0.44 3.10 23.32
C LYS A 241 1.51 3.97 24.01
N ASN A 242 1.18 5.21 24.23
CA ASN A 242 1.69 5.97 25.35
C ASN A 242 0.49 6.20 26.26
N PHE A 243 0.28 5.28 27.17
CA PHE A 243 -0.48 5.47 28.39
C PHE A 243 0.51 5.47 29.55
#